data_8798f45c7ceaae9e10054c00c86725a9
#
_entry.id   8798f45c7ceaae9e10054c00c86725a9
#
_cell.length_a   1.000
_cell.length_b   1.000
_cell.length_c   1.000
_cell.angle_alpha   90.00
_cell.angle_beta   90.00
_cell.angle_gamma   90.00
#
_symmetry.space_group_name_H-M   'P 1'
#
loop_
_entity.id
_entity.type
_entity.pdbx_description
1 polymer ?
#
loop_
_entity_poly.entity_id
_entity_poly.type
_entity_poly.pdbx_seq_one_letter_code
_entity_poly.pdbx_strand_id
1 'polypeptide(L)' 'MAVKSVSIRIEEEMLKRIGYVADFEGRSVNSHILVLIRENIDSFEKKYGKIEEDIRPDVNVKPSGKNN' A
#
# COMPACT_ATOMS: atom_id res chain seq x y z
N MET A 1 -17.94 -2.78 4.30
CA MET A 1 -16.94 -1.95 3.71
C MET A 1 -16.54 -2.49 2.37
N ALA A 2 -16.38 -1.64 1.41
CA ALA A 2 -16.10 -2.10 0.08
C ALA A 2 -14.63 -2.41 -0.09
N VAL A 3 -14.32 -3.38 -0.90
CA VAL A 3 -12.96 -3.73 -1.19
C VAL A 3 -12.71 -3.43 -2.65
N LYS A 4 -11.64 -2.77 -2.95
CA LYS A 4 -11.29 -2.45 -4.29
C LYS A 4 -9.93 -2.98 -4.64
N SER A 5 -9.70 -3.16 -5.92
CA SER A 5 -8.42 -3.67 -6.36
C SER A 5 -7.58 -2.56 -6.91
N VAL A 6 -6.30 -2.69 -6.77
CA VAL A 6 -5.37 -1.78 -7.39
C VAL A 6 -4.21 -2.61 -7.88
N SER A 7 -3.68 -2.26 -9.04
CA SER A 7 -2.55 -2.97 -9.60
C SER A 7 -1.33 -2.10 -9.56
N ILE A 8 -0.20 -2.71 -9.25
CA ILE A 8 1.04 -1.99 -9.29
C ILE A 8 2.07 -2.81 -10.03
N ARG A 9 3.00 -2.15 -10.65
CA ARG A 9 4.09 -2.80 -11.30
C ARG A 9 5.29 -2.72 -10.40
N ILE A 10 6.01 -3.81 -10.27
CA ILE A 10 7.12 -3.84 -9.36
C ILE A 10 8.24 -4.59 -10.01
N GLU A 11 9.45 -4.15 -9.81
CA GLU A 11 10.60 -4.82 -10.39
C GLU A 11 10.73 -6.22 -9.81
N GLU A 12 11.18 -7.12 -10.64
CA GLU A 12 11.30 -8.51 -10.25
C GLU A 12 12.16 -8.68 -9.02
N GLU A 13 13.27 -7.98 -8.98
CA GLU A 13 14.17 -8.08 -7.85
C GLU A 13 13.51 -7.62 -6.57
N MET A 14 12.79 -6.54 -6.64
CA MET A 14 12.11 -6.01 -5.48
C MET A 14 11.00 -6.96 -5.03
N LEU A 15 10.32 -7.56 -5.99
CA LEU A 15 9.28 -8.51 -5.65
C LEU A 15 9.86 -9.72 -4.93
N LYS A 16 11.02 -10.18 -5.37
CA LYS A 16 11.66 -11.29 -4.69
C LYS A 16 12.04 -10.93 -3.26
N ARG A 17 12.53 -9.73 -3.08
CA ARG A 17 12.94 -9.31 -1.74
C ARG A 17 11.78 -9.17 -0.80
N ILE A 18 10.70 -8.57 -1.27
CA ILE A 18 9.55 -8.44 -0.38
C ILE A 18 8.92 -9.80 -0.13
N GLY A 19 9.04 -10.70 -1.09
CA GLY A 19 8.57 -12.07 -0.88
C GLY A 19 9.34 -12.75 0.23
N TYR A 20 10.63 -12.54 0.27
CA TYR A 20 11.47 -13.10 1.32
C TYR A 20 11.05 -12.55 2.69
N VAL A 21 10.85 -11.24 2.76
CA VAL A 21 10.46 -10.61 4.01
C VAL A 21 9.09 -11.12 4.47
N ALA A 22 8.17 -11.22 3.54
CA ALA A 22 6.83 -11.69 3.89
C ALA A 22 6.90 -13.11 4.44
N ASP A 23 7.69 -13.93 3.79
CA ASP A 23 7.82 -15.31 4.20
C ASP A 23 8.44 -15.40 5.59
N PHE A 24 9.44 -14.59 5.84
CA PHE A 24 10.08 -14.55 7.14
C PHE A 24 9.08 -14.18 8.22
N GLU A 25 8.13 -13.33 7.88
CA GLU A 25 7.12 -12.89 8.83
C GLU A 25 5.88 -13.76 8.84
N GLY A 26 5.89 -14.82 8.08
CA GLY A 26 4.76 -15.74 8.07
C GLY A 26 3.55 -15.22 7.33
N ARG A 27 3.76 -14.38 6.32
CA ARG A 27 2.66 -13.84 5.57
C ARG A 27 2.83 -14.09 4.09
N SER A 28 1.73 -14.07 3.37
CA SER A 28 1.82 -14.08 1.92
C SER A 28 2.21 -12.68 1.47
N VAL A 29 2.71 -12.56 0.26
CA VAL A 29 3.11 -11.26 -0.26
C VAL A 29 1.94 -10.30 -0.25
N ASN A 30 0.78 -10.73 -0.70
CA ASN A 30 -0.39 -9.86 -0.72
C ASN A 30 -0.77 -9.37 0.66
N SER A 31 -0.77 -10.25 1.62
CA SER A 31 -1.08 -9.87 2.99
C SER A 31 -0.05 -8.91 3.55
N HIS A 32 1.21 -9.18 3.23
CA HIS A 32 2.28 -8.34 3.74
C HIS A 32 2.18 -6.94 3.17
N ILE A 33 1.84 -6.83 1.89
CA ILE A 33 1.68 -5.53 1.26
C ILE A 33 0.58 -4.74 1.96
N LEU A 34 -0.52 -5.40 2.31
CA LEU A 34 -1.58 -4.70 3.02
C LEU A 34 -1.12 -4.21 4.39
N VAL A 35 -0.30 -5.00 5.05
CA VAL A 35 0.24 -4.57 6.34
C VAL A 35 1.11 -3.34 6.16
N LEU A 36 1.95 -3.34 5.12
CA LEU A 36 2.81 -2.20 4.88
C LEU A 36 2.01 -0.94 4.58
N ILE A 37 0.94 -1.08 3.82
CA ILE A 37 0.10 0.06 3.51
C ILE A 37 -0.52 0.60 4.79
N ARG A 38 -1.04 -0.29 5.61
CA ARG A 38 -1.68 0.10 6.85
C ARG A 38 -0.70 0.81 7.77
N GLU A 39 0.49 0.27 7.88
CA GLU A 39 1.50 0.86 8.73
C GLU A 39 1.94 2.22 8.22
N ASN A 40 2.02 2.36 6.92
CA ASN A 40 2.41 3.63 6.35
C ASN A 40 1.36 4.70 6.62
N ILE A 41 0.10 4.35 6.47
CA ILE A 41 -0.99 5.28 6.75
C ILE A 41 -0.97 5.69 8.21
N ASP A 42 -0.80 4.71 9.10
CA ASP A 42 -0.72 4.98 10.51
C ASP A 42 0.40 5.95 10.84
N SER A 43 1.53 5.70 10.27
CA SER A 43 2.69 6.54 10.50
C SER A 43 2.45 7.96 10.04
N PHE A 44 1.83 8.10 8.88
CA PHE A 44 1.52 9.42 8.35
C PHE A 44 0.55 10.16 9.27
N GLU A 45 -0.46 9.45 9.73
CA GLU A 45 -1.48 10.09 10.56
C GLU A 45 -0.93 10.47 11.92
N LYS A 46 0.01 9.69 12.43
CA LYS A 46 0.61 10.07 13.69
C LYS A 46 1.45 11.32 13.56
N LYS A 47 2.04 11.49 12.38
CA LYS A 47 2.90 12.63 12.17
C LYS A 47 2.16 13.89 11.77
N TYR A 48 1.16 13.74 10.92
CA TYR A 48 0.49 14.89 10.35
C TYR A 48 -0.98 15.02 10.70
N GLY A 49 -1.54 14.08 11.39
CA GLY A 49 -2.93 14.15 11.78
C GLY A 49 -3.77 13.24 10.93
N LYS A 50 -4.96 13.01 11.37
CA LYS A 50 -5.83 12.07 10.76
C LYS A 50 -6.30 12.50 9.40
N ILE A 51 -6.33 11.57 8.47
CA ILE A 51 -6.88 11.84 7.16
C ILE A 51 -8.37 11.68 7.27
N GLU A 52 -9.10 12.79 7.16
CA GLU A 52 -10.51 12.71 7.47
C GLU A 52 -11.41 12.79 6.30
N GLU A 53 -11.27 13.69 5.44
CA GLU A 53 -12.18 13.77 4.43
C GLU A 53 -11.59 14.19 3.22
N ASP A 54 -12.26 14.55 2.23
CA ASP A 54 -11.73 14.91 0.99
C ASP A 54 -11.00 13.81 0.31
N ILE A 55 -11.17 12.57 0.73
CA ILE A 55 -10.58 11.48 0.07
C ILE A 55 -11.48 11.14 -1.06
N ARG A 56 -11.06 11.38 -2.28
CA ARG A 56 -11.88 11.08 -3.40
C ARG A 56 -11.73 9.63 -3.74
N PRO A 57 -12.80 8.96 -3.99
CA PRO A 57 -12.77 7.53 -4.14
C PRO A 57 -11.92 7.03 -5.27
N ASP A 58 -11.71 7.79 -6.27
CA ASP A 58 -10.97 7.29 -7.40
C ASP A 58 -9.61 7.87 -7.54
N VAL A 59 -9.17 8.61 -6.58
CA VAL A 59 -7.98 9.36 -6.74
C VAL A 59 -6.78 8.51 -6.91
N ASN A 60 -6.70 7.42 -6.23
CA ASN A 60 -5.55 6.63 -6.29
C ASN A 60 -5.59 5.52 -7.19
N VAL A 61 -6.65 5.34 -7.83
CA VAL A 61 -6.75 4.29 -8.75
C VAL A 61 -6.05 4.63 -10.00
N LYS A 62 -5.86 5.91 -10.30
CA LYS A 62 -5.21 6.28 -11.43
C LYS A 62 -3.82 6.23 -11.26
N PRO A 63 -3.16 5.69 -12.08
CA PRO A 63 -1.78 5.68 -11.94
C PRO A 63 -1.31 6.96 -12.23
N SER A 64 -1.44 7.57 -12.46
CA SER A 64 -0.98 8.69 -12.72
C SER A 64 0.09 9.06 -12.57
N GLY A 65 0.47 9.02 -12.73
CA GLY A 65 1.42 9.47 -12.62
C GLY A 65 1.52 10.69 -12.30
N LYS A 66 1.35 11.16 -11.91
CA LYS A 66 1.46 12.28 -11.58
C LYS A 66 1.74 12.41 -10.49
N ASN A 67 2.01 12.04 -10.12
CA ASN A 67 2.31 12.20 -9.36
C ASN A 67 2.75 12.30 -8.89
N ASN A 68 2.79 12.22 -8.79
CA ASN A 68 3.12 12.20 -8.52
C ASN A 68 3.44 12.35 -8.26
#